data_a52ba74770c4ba3c3659ea8ff8aa82b5
#
_entry.id   a52ba74770c4ba3c3659ea8ff8aa82b5
#
_cell.length_a   1.000
_cell.length_b   1.000
_cell.length_c   1.000
_cell.angle_alpha   90.00
_cell.angle_beta   90.00
_cell.angle_gamma   90.00
#
_symmetry.space_group_name_H-M   'P 1'
#
loop_
_entity.id
_entity.type
_entity.pdbx_description
1 polymer ?
#
loop_
_entity_poly.entity_id
_entity_poly.type
_entity_poly.pdbx_seq_one_letter_code
_entity_poly.pdbx_strand_id
1 'polypeptide(L)'
;SLIGREIGGRLSMGGHTDDATIHEVVIGNDVLAVSANRIRYPEQRRDGVAGRLDLYALWPDMQGFSEENRLAFNNADASKVLIFLSFEPRSLSRDMSGRLAPIYSQMLKGSGELLPNGLTRHELPADAGFVDESILVGQRNDGTKFVARCLIPGAEQSAAAGCDRDIHVGDDLAMMARFPSSLLDDWKTLDLALSAFAAQTVKTMTP
;
A
#
# COMPACT_ATOMS: atom_id res chain seq x y z
N SER A 1 21.51 -10.31 -32.65
CA SER A 1 22.52 -10.29 -31.60
C SER A 1 21.84 -10.34 -30.24
N LEU A 2 22.39 -11.06 -29.27
CA LEU A 2 21.86 -11.22 -27.91
C LEU A 2 21.65 -9.87 -27.21
N ILE A 3 22.55 -8.93 -27.44
CA ILE A 3 22.48 -7.55 -26.85
C ILE A 3 21.27 -6.78 -27.34
N GLY A 4 20.87 -6.91 -28.61
CA GLY A 4 19.70 -6.24 -29.14
C GLY A 4 18.37 -6.76 -28.59
N ARG A 5 18.33 -8.04 -28.20
CA ARG A 5 17.14 -8.66 -27.56
C ARG A 5 16.95 -8.19 -26.12
N GLU A 6 18.05 -8.05 -25.35
CA GLU A 6 17.98 -7.55 -23.97
C GLU A 6 17.57 -6.08 -23.90
N ILE A 7 18.11 -5.25 -24.80
CA ILE A 7 17.73 -3.82 -24.84
C ILE A 7 16.29 -3.65 -25.30
N GLY A 8 15.86 -4.41 -26.31
CA GLY A 8 14.48 -4.41 -26.79
C GLY A 8 13.49 -4.88 -25.74
N GLY A 9 13.83 -5.93 -24.98
CA GLY A 9 13.03 -6.43 -23.88
C GLY A 9 12.85 -5.41 -22.75
N ARG A 10 13.93 -4.73 -22.37
CA ARG A 10 13.87 -3.68 -21.32
C ARG A 10 13.03 -2.47 -21.73
N LEU A 11 13.09 -2.07 -22.98
CA LEU A 11 12.25 -0.98 -23.51
C LEU A 11 10.77 -1.36 -23.59
N SER A 12 10.46 -2.62 -23.87
CA SER A 12 9.07 -3.11 -23.93
C SER A 12 8.43 -3.29 -22.56
N MET A 13 9.22 -3.43 -21.49
CA MET A 13 8.71 -3.60 -20.11
C MET A 13 8.40 -2.28 -19.39
N GLY A 14 8.68 -1.11 -20.00
CA GLY A 14 8.36 0.20 -19.38
C GLY A 14 9.04 0.44 -18.03
N GLY A 15 10.24 -0.12 -17.81
CA GLY A 15 10.95 -0.04 -16.54
C GLY A 15 10.58 -1.13 -15.52
N HIS A 16 9.60 -1.99 -15.83
CA HIS A 16 9.28 -3.17 -15.04
C HIS A 16 10.25 -4.32 -15.33
N THR A 17 10.23 -5.33 -14.48
CA THR A 17 10.99 -6.56 -14.67
C THR A 17 10.17 -7.77 -14.20
N ASP A 18 10.30 -8.89 -14.88
CA ASP A 18 9.75 -10.19 -14.48
C ASP A 18 10.74 -11.02 -13.64
N ASP A 19 11.90 -10.42 -13.32
CA ASP A 19 12.93 -11.06 -12.49
C ASP A 19 12.41 -11.31 -11.07
N ALA A 20 12.40 -12.58 -10.66
CA ALA A 20 11.96 -13.02 -9.35
C ALA A 20 13.11 -13.11 -8.31
N THR A 21 14.32 -12.67 -8.65
CA THR A 21 15.45 -12.65 -7.70
C THR A 21 15.09 -11.87 -6.45
N ILE A 22 15.34 -12.47 -5.29
CA ILE A 22 15.09 -11.83 -3.99
C ILE A 22 16.25 -10.90 -3.65
N HIS A 23 15.91 -9.64 -3.36
CA HIS A 23 16.85 -8.67 -2.80
C HIS A 23 16.63 -8.53 -1.29
N GLU A 24 17.73 -8.39 -0.57
CA GLU A 24 17.72 -8.08 0.86
C GLU A 24 18.05 -6.60 1.06
N VAL A 25 17.04 -5.84 1.48
CA VAL A 25 17.14 -4.39 1.69
C VAL A 25 17.05 -4.09 3.18
N VAL A 26 18.04 -3.36 3.69
CA VAL A 26 18.10 -2.96 5.10
C VAL A 26 17.59 -1.54 5.25
N ILE A 27 16.54 -1.37 6.04
CA ILE A 27 15.99 -0.07 6.41
C ILE A 27 16.02 0.04 7.94
N GLY A 28 16.88 0.90 8.48
CA GLY A 28 17.10 0.97 9.92
C GLY A 28 17.61 -0.35 10.49
N ASN A 29 16.89 -0.94 11.44
CA ASN A 29 17.22 -2.22 12.07
C ASN A 29 16.52 -3.43 11.42
N ASP A 30 15.71 -3.18 10.40
CA ASP A 30 14.90 -4.21 9.76
C ASP A 30 15.49 -4.61 8.41
N VAL A 31 15.39 -5.91 8.09
CA VAL A 31 15.77 -6.47 6.80
C VAL A 31 14.51 -6.89 6.05
N LEU A 32 14.37 -6.40 4.84
CA LEU A 32 13.29 -6.75 3.93
C LEU A 32 13.80 -7.75 2.88
N ALA A 33 13.06 -8.80 2.60
CA ALA A 33 13.32 -9.73 1.50
C ALA A 33 12.23 -9.58 0.44
N VAL A 34 12.59 -9.07 -0.74
CA VAL A 34 11.63 -8.70 -1.78
C VAL A 34 12.13 -9.12 -3.15
N SER A 35 11.26 -9.73 -3.95
CA SER A 35 11.56 -10.05 -5.34
C SER A 35 11.67 -8.80 -6.21
N ALA A 36 12.61 -8.78 -7.14
CA ALA A 36 12.88 -7.65 -8.02
C ALA A 36 11.62 -7.19 -8.78
N ASN A 37 10.77 -8.13 -9.19
CA ASN A 37 9.53 -7.86 -9.93
C ASN A 37 8.42 -7.17 -9.09
N ARG A 38 8.60 -7.05 -7.76
CA ARG A 38 7.76 -6.25 -6.87
C ARG A 38 8.34 -4.88 -6.56
N ILE A 39 9.62 -4.66 -6.85
CA ILE A 39 10.28 -3.37 -6.61
C ILE A 39 9.96 -2.44 -7.78
N ARG A 40 9.30 -1.33 -7.46
CA ARG A 40 8.76 -0.41 -8.46
C ARG A 40 9.84 0.29 -9.28
N TYR A 41 10.89 0.78 -8.63
CA TYR A 41 11.93 1.57 -9.27
C TYR A 41 13.19 0.74 -9.52
N PRO A 42 13.73 0.76 -10.76
CA PRO A 42 14.91 -0.04 -11.12
C PRO A 42 16.12 0.19 -10.22
N GLU A 43 16.35 1.43 -9.80
CA GLU A 43 17.48 1.82 -8.92
C GLU A 43 17.40 1.25 -7.51
N GLN A 44 16.20 0.81 -7.08
CA GLN A 44 15.99 0.17 -5.77
C GLN A 44 16.15 -1.36 -5.82
N ARG A 45 16.30 -1.96 -7.00
CA ARG A 45 16.48 -3.42 -7.20
C ARG A 45 17.91 -3.84 -6.91
N ARG A 46 18.32 -3.72 -5.66
CA ARG A 46 19.65 -4.04 -5.18
C ARG A 46 19.64 -4.40 -3.71
N ASP A 47 20.61 -5.21 -3.29
CA ASP A 47 20.85 -5.50 -1.88
C ASP A 47 21.51 -4.29 -1.18
N GLY A 48 21.38 -4.22 0.14
CA GLY A 48 22.07 -3.25 0.97
C GLY A 48 21.16 -2.26 1.65
N VAL A 49 21.73 -1.19 2.18
CA VAL A 49 21.02 -0.18 2.98
C VAL A 49 20.26 0.79 2.08
N ALA A 50 19.01 1.07 2.46
CA ALA A 50 18.16 2.07 1.83
C ALA A 50 17.39 2.86 2.90
N GLY A 51 16.99 4.09 2.55
CA GLY A 51 16.10 4.88 3.40
C GLY A 51 14.62 4.58 3.18
N ARG A 52 14.29 4.00 2.03
CA ARG A 52 12.91 3.69 1.61
C ARG A 52 12.94 2.61 0.53
N LEU A 53 11.89 1.83 0.47
CA LEU A 53 11.66 0.85 -0.60
C LEU A 53 10.23 0.98 -1.12
N ASP A 54 10.08 1.22 -2.41
CA ASP A 54 8.80 1.37 -3.09
C ASP A 54 8.46 0.11 -3.88
N LEU A 55 7.29 -0.44 -3.60
CA LEU A 55 6.80 -1.68 -4.18
C LEU A 55 5.46 -1.47 -4.87
N TYR A 56 5.07 -2.46 -5.66
CA TYR A 56 3.73 -2.59 -6.21
C TYR A 56 3.33 -4.07 -6.27
N ALA A 57 2.03 -4.32 -6.19
CA ALA A 57 1.48 -5.66 -6.24
C ALA A 57 0.07 -5.66 -6.82
N LEU A 58 -0.33 -6.75 -7.46
CA LEU A 58 -1.69 -6.93 -7.97
C LEU A 58 -2.57 -7.64 -6.95
N TRP A 59 -3.67 -7.03 -6.64
CA TRP A 59 -4.77 -7.65 -5.91
C TRP A 59 -5.46 -8.74 -6.74
N PRO A 60 -5.95 -9.87 -6.17
CA PRO A 60 -5.93 -10.18 -4.73
C PRO A 60 -4.69 -10.94 -4.25
N ASP A 61 -3.91 -11.54 -5.14
CA ASP A 61 -2.82 -12.47 -4.77
C ASP A 61 -1.50 -11.76 -4.45
N MET A 62 -1.49 -10.43 -4.48
CA MET A 62 -0.32 -9.60 -4.23
C MET A 62 0.87 -9.97 -5.15
N GLN A 63 0.58 -10.26 -6.41
CA GLN A 63 1.58 -10.64 -7.40
C GLN A 63 2.44 -9.47 -7.83
N GLY A 64 3.73 -9.75 -8.06
CA GLY A 64 4.64 -8.83 -8.75
C GLY A 64 4.37 -8.79 -10.25
N PHE A 65 5.13 -7.95 -10.95
CA PHE A 65 5.06 -7.84 -12.40
C PHE A 65 5.43 -9.16 -13.08
N SER A 66 4.70 -9.49 -14.14
CA SER A 66 5.05 -10.53 -15.12
C SER A 66 4.59 -10.08 -16.51
N GLU A 67 5.12 -10.71 -17.55
CA GLU A 67 4.65 -10.45 -18.93
C GLU A 67 3.14 -10.70 -19.09
N GLU A 68 2.59 -11.65 -18.36
CA GLU A 68 1.17 -12.02 -18.43
C GLU A 68 0.26 -10.93 -17.86
N ASN A 69 0.70 -10.23 -16.81
CA ASN A 69 -0.09 -9.21 -16.12
C ASN A 69 0.33 -7.76 -16.46
N ARG A 70 1.21 -7.58 -17.44
CA ARG A 70 1.82 -6.29 -17.79
C ARG A 70 0.83 -5.15 -18.04
N LEU A 71 -0.34 -5.45 -18.59
CA LEU A 71 -1.35 -4.43 -18.89
C LEU A 71 -1.88 -3.75 -17.63
N ALA A 72 -2.00 -4.50 -16.53
CA ALA A 72 -2.45 -3.96 -15.26
C ALA A 72 -1.39 -3.02 -14.63
N PHE A 73 -0.10 -3.28 -14.86
CA PHE A 73 0.98 -2.42 -14.38
C PHE A 73 1.24 -1.21 -15.27
N ASN A 74 1.10 -1.36 -16.60
CA ASN A 74 1.36 -0.28 -17.55
C ASN A 74 0.23 0.77 -17.59
N ASN A 75 -0.95 0.44 -17.12
CA ASN A 75 -2.09 1.34 -17.05
C ASN A 75 -2.51 1.54 -15.60
N ALA A 76 -1.59 2.05 -14.79
CA ALA A 76 -1.78 2.22 -13.35
C ALA A 76 -3.00 3.08 -13.00
N ASP A 77 -3.28 4.13 -13.79
CA ASP A 77 -4.40 5.04 -13.56
C ASP A 77 -5.76 4.38 -13.82
N ALA A 78 -5.81 3.39 -14.72
CA ALA A 78 -7.01 2.63 -15.02
C ALA A 78 -7.08 1.30 -14.28
N SER A 79 -5.99 0.88 -13.62
CA SER A 79 -5.95 -0.37 -12.88
C SER A 79 -6.74 -0.25 -11.59
N LYS A 80 -7.79 -1.07 -11.47
CA LYS A 80 -8.60 -1.18 -10.26
C LYS A 80 -8.06 -2.22 -9.27
N VAL A 81 -6.90 -2.80 -9.56
CA VAL A 81 -6.32 -3.93 -8.81
C VAL A 81 -4.86 -3.72 -8.43
N LEU A 82 -4.25 -2.61 -8.86
CA LEU A 82 -2.85 -2.30 -8.53
C LEU A 82 -2.76 -1.59 -7.18
N ILE A 83 -1.95 -2.14 -6.30
CA ILE A 83 -1.65 -1.60 -4.98
C ILE A 83 -0.21 -1.11 -4.97
N PHE A 84 0.01 0.13 -4.52
CA PHE A 84 1.34 0.68 -4.26
C PHE A 84 1.66 0.56 -2.78
N LEU A 85 2.88 0.12 -2.49
CA LEU A 85 3.36 -0.11 -1.14
C LEU A 85 4.70 0.60 -0.95
N SER A 86 4.95 1.13 0.21
CA SER A 86 6.27 1.64 0.56
C SER A 86 6.63 1.29 1.99
N PHE A 87 7.89 0.92 2.20
CA PHE A 87 8.46 0.73 3.51
C PHE A 87 9.42 1.86 3.83
N GLU A 88 9.30 2.43 5.01
CA GLU A 88 10.15 3.50 5.52
C GLU A 88 10.20 3.46 7.05
N PRO A 89 11.18 4.10 7.71
CA PRO A 89 11.19 4.21 9.15
C PRO A 89 9.92 4.89 9.67
N ARG A 90 9.42 4.45 10.82
CA ARG A 90 8.27 5.09 11.48
C ARG A 90 8.56 6.55 11.76
N SER A 91 7.64 7.42 11.38
CA SER A 91 7.64 8.84 11.75
C SER A 91 6.66 9.13 12.87
N LEU A 92 5.70 8.24 13.11
CA LEU A 92 4.64 8.38 14.11
C LEU A 92 4.69 7.18 15.07
N SER A 93 4.37 7.42 16.32
CA SER A 93 4.37 6.38 17.37
C SER A 93 3.28 5.32 17.20
N ARG A 94 2.24 5.62 16.44
CA ARG A 94 1.12 4.71 16.18
C ARG A 94 0.76 4.72 14.70
N ASP A 95 0.37 3.57 14.16
CA ASP A 95 -0.22 3.49 12.83
C ASP A 95 -1.63 4.11 12.78
N MET A 96 -2.23 4.15 11.59
CA MET A 96 -3.51 4.79 11.36
C MET A 96 -4.62 4.21 12.25
N SER A 97 -4.67 2.89 12.41
CA SER A 97 -5.63 2.24 13.31
C SER A 97 -5.43 2.62 14.76
N GLY A 98 -4.18 2.70 15.21
CA GLY A 98 -3.84 3.13 16.57
C GLY A 98 -4.05 4.62 16.83
N ARG A 99 -4.12 5.44 15.78
CA ARG A 99 -4.43 6.89 15.89
C ARG A 99 -5.92 7.21 15.94
N LEU A 100 -6.81 6.23 15.71
CA LEU A 100 -8.25 6.49 15.68
C LEU A 100 -8.75 7.13 16.96
N ALA A 101 -8.52 6.50 18.12
CA ALA A 101 -9.01 7.01 19.39
C ALA A 101 -8.33 8.33 19.82
N PRO A 102 -6.98 8.46 19.84
CA PRO A 102 -6.34 9.65 20.36
C PRO A 102 -6.35 10.85 19.42
N ILE A 103 -6.50 10.66 18.11
CA ILE A 103 -6.35 11.74 17.12
C ILE A 103 -7.63 11.92 16.31
N TYR A 104 -8.03 10.90 15.54
CA TYR A 104 -9.13 11.06 14.59
C TYR A 104 -10.48 11.23 15.27
N SER A 105 -10.77 10.54 16.38
CA SER A 105 -12.06 10.66 17.05
C SER A 105 -12.32 12.05 17.62
N GLN A 106 -11.29 12.83 17.91
CA GLN A 106 -11.41 14.23 18.32
C GLN A 106 -11.80 15.17 17.18
N MET A 107 -11.46 14.79 15.94
CA MET A 107 -11.78 15.57 14.74
C MET A 107 -13.09 15.13 14.07
N LEU A 108 -13.53 13.89 14.32
CA LEU A 108 -14.73 13.34 13.70
C LEU A 108 -15.99 13.89 14.38
N LYS A 109 -16.92 14.37 13.57
CA LYS A 109 -18.21 14.87 14.03
C LYS A 109 -19.30 13.85 13.74
N GLY A 110 -20.14 13.59 14.74
CA GLY A 110 -21.30 12.72 14.61
C GLY A 110 -20.96 11.22 14.52
N SER A 111 -21.97 10.42 14.20
CA SER A 111 -21.89 8.96 14.13
C SER A 111 -21.28 8.42 12.83
N GLY A 112 -21.10 9.28 11.83
CA GLY A 112 -20.66 8.88 10.50
C GLY A 112 -21.78 8.24 9.66
N GLU A 113 -21.42 7.85 8.44
CA GLU A 113 -22.30 7.18 7.49
C GLU A 113 -21.92 5.70 7.39
N LEU A 114 -22.86 4.82 7.69
CA LEU A 114 -22.65 3.38 7.50
C LEU A 114 -22.76 3.03 6.01
N LEU A 115 -21.71 2.44 5.46
CA LEU A 115 -21.62 2.00 4.08
C LEU A 115 -22.10 0.55 3.93
N PRO A 116 -22.52 0.12 2.72
CA PRO A 116 -22.98 -1.25 2.47
C PRO A 116 -21.96 -2.34 2.79
N ASN A 117 -20.66 -2.03 2.72
CA ASN A 117 -19.57 -2.95 3.04
C ASN A 117 -19.28 -3.07 4.54
N GLY A 118 -20.05 -2.39 5.40
CA GLY A 118 -19.90 -2.43 6.85
C GLY A 118 -18.85 -1.45 7.41
N LEU A 119 -18.23 -0.64 6.56
CA LEU A 119 -17.39 0.48 7.00
C LEU A 119 -18.27 1.68 7.40
N THR A 120 -17.80 2.46 8.36
CA THR A 120 -18.38 3.76 8.69
C THR A 120 -17.50 4.86 8.14
N ARG A 121 -18.05 5.74 7.31
CA ARG A 121 -17.37 6.89 6.73
C ARG A 121 -17.57 8.11 7.60
N HIS A 122 -16.46 8.79 7.91
CA HIS A 122 -16.45 10.09 8.58
C HIS A 122 -15.68 11.08 7.72
N GLU A 123 -16.29 12.23 7.43
CA GLU A 123 -15.60 13.31 6.72
C GLU A 123 -14.59 13.98 7.66
N LEU A 124 -13.42 14.29 7.14
CA LEU A 124 -12.42 15.07 7.87
C LEU A 124 -12.68 16.58 7.69
N PRO A 125 -12.44 17.39 8.74
CA PRO A 125 -12.65 18.82 8.66
C PRO A 125 -11.70 19.48 7.66
N ALA A 126 -12.25 20.22 6.68
CA ALA A 126 -11.46 20.96 5.71
C ALA A 126 -10.63 22.09 6.36
N ASP A 127 -11.12 22.67 7.44
CA ASP A 127 -10.44 23.71 8.25
C ASP A 127 -9.22 23.17 9.00
N ALA A 128 -9.12 21.85 9.19
CA ALA A 128 -7.93 21.17 9.74
C ALA A 128 -6.91 20.77 8.66
N GLY A 129 -7.09 21.23 7.41
CA GLY A 129 -6.18 20.95 6.30
C GLY A 129 -6.50 19.69 5.49
N PHE A 130 -7.62 19.04 5.75
CA PHE A 130 -8.09 17.85 5.02
C PHE A 130 -9.12 18.29 3.97
N VAL A 131 -8.68 18.46 2.73
CA VAL A 131 -9.57 18.83 1.64
C VAL A 131 -10.07 17.55 0.95
N ASP A 132 -11.39 17.37 0.92
CA ASP A 132 -12.04 16.23 0.27
C ASP A 132 -11.53 14.86 0.75
N GLU A 133 -11.23 14.74 2.04
CA GLU A 133 -10.77 13.50 2.66
C GLU A 133 -11.78 12.95 3.67
N SER A 134 -11.86 11.63 3.74
CA SER A 134 -12.66 10.91 4.73
C SER A 134 -11.85 9.80 5.40
N ILE A 135 -12.24 9.45 6.62
CA ILE A 135 -11.77 8.28 7.33
C ILE A 135 -12.85 7.21 7.26
N LEU A 136 -12.45 6.01 6.85
CA LEU A 136 -13.29 4.82 6.86
C LEU A 136 -12.86 3.91 7.99
N VAL A 137 -13.80 3.53 8.84
CA VAL A 137 -13.57 2.74 10.04
C VAL A 137 -14.36 1.44 9.96
N GLY A 138 -13.69 0.32 10.18
CA GLY A 138 -14.29 -1.01 10.25
C GLY A 138 -13.99 -1.70 11.57
N GLN A 139 -14.86 -2.62 11.97
CA GLN A 139 -14.66 -3.48 13.13
C GLN A 139 -14.07 -4.81 12.67
N ARG A 140 -12.85 -5.14 13.14
CA ARG A 140 -12.26 -6.46 12.93
C ARG A 140 -12.88 -7.51 13.84
N ASN A 141 -12.71 -8.78 13.48
CA ASN A 141 -13.24 -9.90 14.27
C ASN A 141 -12.60 -10.02 15.66
N ASP A 142 -11.36 -9.53 15.83
CA ASP A 142 -10.63 -9.52 17.10
C ASP A 142 -10.98 -8.32 18.01
N GLY A 143 -11.93 -7.49 17.59
CA GLY A 143 -12.35 -6.30 18.34
C GLY A 143 -11.53 -5.04 18.06
N THR A 144 -10.44 -5.14 17.31
CA THR A 144 -9.65 -3.98 16.90
C THR A 144 -10.28 -3.26 15.71
N LYS A 145 -9.79 -2.07 15.39
CA LYS A 145 -10.33 -1.25 14.31
C LYS A 145 -9.46 -1.32 13.05
N PHE A 146 -10.11 -1.42 11.91
CA PHE A 146 -9.54 -1.09 10.62
C PHE A 146 -9.77 0.40 10.35
N VAL A 147 -8.76 1.09 9.85
CA VAL A 147 -8.87 2.50 9.47
C VAL A 147 -8.17 2.72 8.14
N ALA A 148 -8.83 3.38 7.22
CA ALA A 148 -8.26 3.87 5.97
C ALA A 148 -8.65 5.33 5.75
N ARG A 149 -7.80 6.10 5.12
CA ARG A 149 -8.08 7.46 4.67
C ARG A 149 -8.28 7.46 3.17
N CYS A 150 -9.38 8.02 2.71
CA CYS A 150 -9.74 8.07 1.30
C CYS A 150 -10.03 9.49 0.86
N LEU A 151 -9.69 9.79 -0.39
CA LEU A 151 -10.18 10.99 -1.07
C LEU A 151 -11.68 10.80 -1.37
N ILE A 152 -12.47 11.82 -1.09
CA ILE A 152 -13.87 11.85 -1.51
C ILE A 152 -13.87 12.10 -3.02
N PRO A 153 -14.54 11.27 -3.84
CA PRO A 153 -14.59 11.50 -5.27
C PRO A 153 -15.26 12.85 -5.56
N GLY A 154 -14.50 13.84 -5.97
CA GLY A 154 -15.04 15.02 -6.65
C GLY A 154 -15.56 14.60 -8.03
N ALA A 155 -16.57 15.28 -8.53
CA ALA A 155 -17.25 14.92 -9.78
C ALA A 155 -16.34 14.85 -11.03
N GLU A 156 -15.13 15.40 -10.95
CA GLU A 156 -14.17 15.44 -12.06
C GLU A 156 -12.90 14.60 -11.88
N GLN A 157 -12.68 13.98 -10.72
CA GLN A 157 -11.44 13.25 -10.38
C GLN A 157 -11.65 11.78 -10.03
N SER A 158 -12.76 11.20 -10.41
CA SER A 158 -13.19 9.87 -9.95
C SER A 158 -12.26 8.69 -10.33
N ALA A 159 -11.35 8.84 -11.27
CA ALA A 159 -10.44 7.79 -11.68
C ALA A 159 -9.21 7.62 -10.75
N ALA A 160 -8.89 8.64 -9.96
CA ALA A 160 -7.71 8.66 -9.09
C ALA A 160 -8.04 8.68 -7.60
N ALA A 161 -9.31 8.52 -7.21
CA ALA A 161 -9.72 8.48 -5.82
C ALA A 161 -9.16 7.21 -5.15
N GLY A 162 -8.00 7.35 -4.54
CA GLY A 162 -7.32 6.31 -3.82
C GLY A 162 -7.54 6.40 -2.31
N CYS A 163 -7.28 5.30 -1.65
CA CYS A 163 -7.22 5.21 -0.21
C CYS A 163 -5.79 4.95 0.24
N ASP A 164 -5.44 5.47 1.39
CA ASP A 164 -4.17 5.24 2.07
C ASP A 164 -4.39 4.55 3.41
N ARG A 165 -3.47 3.67 3.75
CA ARG A 165 -3.39 3.03 5.05
C ARG A 165 -1.93 2.77 5.39
N ASP A 166 -1.50 3.08 6.61
CA ASP A 166 -0.21 2.66 7.13
C ASP A 166 -0.35 1.55 8.18
N ILE A 167 0.60 0.64 8.18
CA ILE A 167 0.70 -0.48 9.12
C ILE A 167 2.11 -0.46 9.70
N HIS A 168 2.24 -0.49 11.02
CA HIS A 168 3.52 -0.69 11.66
C HIS A 168 3.94 -2.16 11.58
N VAL A 169 5.19 -2.41 11.21
CA VAL A 169 5.76 -3.75 11.04
C VAL A 169 7.24 -3.72 11.41
N GLY A 170 7.80 -4.89 11.75
CA GLY A 170 9.19 -4.98 12.19
C GLY A 170 9.46 -4.19 13.48
N ASP A 171 10.72 -3.83 13.71
CA ASP A 171 11.13 -3.08 14.89
C ASP A 171 10.72 -1.61 14.80
N ASP A 172 10.99 -0.98 13.64
CA ASP A 172 10.79 0.46 13.48
C ASP A 172 10.34 0.86 12.05
N LEU A 173 9.61 -0.01 11.37
CA LEU A 173 9.10 0.24 10.03
C LEU A 173 7.60 0.57 10.02
N ALA A 174 7.23 1.39 9.05
CA ALA A 174 5.87 1.56 8.58
C ALA A 174 5.76 1.11 7.12
N MET A 175 4.73 0.33 6.81
CA MET A 175 4.31 0.06 5.45
C MET A 175 3.13 0.95 5.12
N MET A 176 3.28 1.85 4.15
CA MET A 176 2.18 2.60 3.57
C MET A 176 1.61 1.82 2.39
N ALA A 177 0.31 1.61 2.38
CA ALA A 177 -0.43 1.05 1.24
C ALA A 177 -1.33 2.12 0.63
N ARG A 178 -1.25 2.27 -0.70
CA ARG A 178 -2.16 3.08 -1.50
C ARG A 178 -2.87 2.20 -2.50
N PHE A 179 -4.18 2.26 -2.53
CA PHE A 179 -5.01 1.35 -3.31
C PHE A 179 -6.30 2.02 -3.79
N PRO A 180 -6.93 1.50 -4.86
CA PRO A 180 -8.21 1.99 -5.32
C PRO A 180 -9.31 1.79 -4.27
N SER A 181 -10.19 2.78 -4.12
CA SER A 181 -11.29 2.72 -3.14
C SER A 181 -12.24 1.54 -3.35
N SER A 182 -12.36 1.04 -4.59
CA SER A 182 -13.17 -0.14 -4.92
C SER A 182 -12.73 -1.42 -4.20
N LEU A 183 -11.45 -1.52 -3.79
CA LEU A 183 -10.97 -2.67 -3.03
C LEU A 183 -11.54 -2.73 -1.61
N LEU A 184 -12.11 -1.64 -1.12
CA LEU A 184 -12.80 -1.60 0.17
C LEU A 184 -14.14 -2.34 0.18
N ASP A 185 -14.67 -2.75 -0.95
CA ASP A 185 -15.86 -3.61 -1.01
C ASP A 185 -15.59 -4.94 -0.28
N ASP A 186 -14.35 -5.41 -0.31
CA ASP A 186 -13.87 -6.57 0.47
C ASP A 186 -12.72 -6.18 1.41
N TRP A 187 -12.94 -5.15 2.22
CA TRP A 187 -11.90 -4.57 3.07
C TRP A 187 -11.30 -5.55 4.08
N LYS A 188 -12.06 -6.56 4.52
CA LYS A 188 -11.55 -7.56 5.47
C LYS A 188 -10.49 -8.45 4.83
N THR A 189 -10.73 -8.91 3.62
CA THR A 189 -9.74 -9.68 2.85
C THR A 189 -8.55 -8.82 2.49
N LEU A 190 -8.77 -7.55 2.11
CA LEU A 190 -7.69 -6.59 1.84
C LEU A 190 -6.82 -6.35 3.08
N ASP A 191 -7.44 -6.14 4.24
CA ASP A 191 -6.71 -5.92 5.50
C ASP A 191 -5.81 -7.12 5.86
N LEU A 192 -6.34 -8.33 5.73
CA LEU A 192 -5.56 -9.56 5.95
C LEU A 192 -4.41 -9.70 4.95
N ALA A 193 -4.65 -9.41 3.67
CA ALA A 193 -3.63 -9.50 2.64
C ALA A 193 -2.51 -8.48 2.84
N LEU A 194 -2.83 -7.23 3.19
CA LEU A 194 -1.83 -6.19 3.48
C LEU A 194 -1.00 -6.53 4.72
N SER A 195 -1.64 -7.01 5.78
CA SER A 195 -0.94 -7.43 7.00
C SER A 195 -0.02 -8.63 6.76
N ALA A 196 -0.49 -9.62 5.99
CA ALA A 196 0.31 -10.79 5.62
C ALA A 196 1.49 -10.39 4.72
N PHE A 197 1.27 -9.50 3.75
CA PHE A 197 2.33 -9.00 2.89
C PHE A 197 3.43 -8.30 3.70
N ALA A 198 3.06 -7.43 4.63
CA ALA A 198 3.99 -6.74 5.52
C ALA A 198 4.81 -7.73 6.35
N ALA A 199 4.13 -8.70 6.99
CA ALA A 199 4.77 -9.69 7.83
C ALA A 199 5.71 -10.64 7.06
N GLN A 200 5.35 -11.01 5.84
CA GLN A 200 6.17 -11.88 4.98
C GLN A 200 7.37 -11.17 4.37
N THR A 201 7.27 -9.87 4.16
CA THR A 201 8.34 -9.07 3.55
C THR A 201 9.45 -8.77 4.55
N VAL A 202 9.11 -8.51 5.80
CA VAL A 202 10.10 -8.25 6.86
C VAL A 202 10.66 -9.57 7.36
N LYS A 203 11.98 -9.73 7.25
CA LYS A 203 12.68 -10.83 7.91
C LYS A 203 12.72 -10.57 9.41
N THR A 204 12.02 -11.40 10.20
CA THR A 204 12.29 -11.46 11.62
C THR A 204 13.69 -12.06 11.83
N MET A 205 14.60 -11.27 12.41
CA MET A 205 15.83 -11.84 12.92
C MET A 205 15.44 -12.84 14.00
N THR A 206 15.61 -14.13 13.72
CA THR A 206 15.56 -15.15 14.77
C THR A 206 16.73 -14.89 15.72
N PRO A 207 16.51 -14.76 17.03
CA PRO A 207 17.58 -14.51 17.98
C PRO A 207 18.61 -15.64 17.99
#